data_7c34f486a13fe5bb35ae994ebf6e8681
#
_entry.id   7c34f486a13fe5bb35ae994ebf6e8681
#
_cell.length_a   1.000
_cell.length_b   1.000
_cell.length_c   1.000
_cell.angle_alpha   90.00
_cell.angle_beta   90.00
_cell.angle_gamma   90.00
#
_symmetry.space_group_name_H-M   'P 1'
#
loop_
_entity.id
_entity.type
_entity.pdbx_description
1 polymer ?
#
loop_
_entity_poly.entity_id
_entity_poly.type
_entity_poly.pdbx_seq_one_letter_code
_entity_poly.pdbx_strand_id
1 'polypeptide(L)'
;RTSDTPWATFDIQGSGATSSNIWAVRDDDFHIQPCSFLSDGDTRSVNLGGGLCADNGSSVDADLRYDSNTDRSLYSEKDRYNVSALFNHELSDDVEFYAEGSFYRSKSTRVREQSGPLTAVPLGVLSSAYYNPLGATTLLDGSPNPNRLDGLGSGVSDSGRDLLLENYRVIDAGPRNITVTKNTYRVVAGLKGD
;
A
#
# COMPACT_ATOMS: atom_id res chain seq x y z
N ARG A 1 3.38 -8.53 -11.09
CA ARG A 1 4.10 -7.31 -10.72
C ARG A 1 3.18 -6.13 -10.97
N THR A 2 3.19 -5.15 -10.12
CA THR A 2 2.45 -3.90 -10.27
C THR A 2 3.28 -2.86 -11.01
N SER A 3 2.65 -1.78 -11.47
CA SER A 3 3.37 -0.61 -11.96
C SER A 3 4.00 0.22 -10.83
N ASP A 4 3.59 -0.06 -9.59
CA ASP A 4 4.04 0.71 -8.43
C ASP A 4 5.46 0.34 -8.06
N THR A 5 6.25 1.34 -7.67
CA THR A 5 7.57 1.15 -7.10
C THR A 5 7.50 1.17 -5.57
N PRO A 6 8.45 0.50 -4.89
CA PRO A 6 8.55 0.61 -3.43
C PRO A 6 9.01 1.99 -2.94
N TRP A 7 9.53 2.83 -3.83
CA TRP A 7 10.20 4.10 -3.51
C TRP A 7 9.35 5.32 -3.77
N ALA A 8 8.14 5.18 -4.25
CA ALA A 8 7.26 6.21 -4.76
C ALA A 8 7.60 6.71 -6.16
N THR A 9 6.58 7.19 -6.84
CA THR A 9 6.66 7.91 -8.10
C THR A 9 6.33 9.37 -7.82
N PHE A 10 7.13 10.26 -8.32
CA PHE A 10 6.96 11.69 -8.17
C PHE A 10 6.74 12.34 -9.53
N ASP A 11 5.82 13.28 -9.57
CA ASP A 11 5.63 14.22 -10.67
C ASP A 11 5.96 15.63 -10.18
N ILE A 12 6.57 16.43 -11.05
CA ILE A 12 6.89 17.83 -10.77
C ILE A 12 5.73 18.69 -11.21
N GLN A 13 5.10 19.36 -10.26
CA GLN A 13 4.07 20.35 -10.57
C GLN A 13 4.63 21.59 -11.26
N GLY A 14 4.06 21.92 -12.40
CA GLY A 14 4.14 23.22 -13.01
C GLY A 14 5.26 23.43 -14.03
N SER A 15 4.83 23.93 -15.15
CA SER A 15 5.50 24.64 -16.25
C SER A 15 6.66 23.92 -16.95
N GLY A 16 6.35 23.50 -18.14
CA GLY A 16 7.22 23.09 -19.19
C GLY A 16 8.58 23.77 -19.20
N ALA A 17 9.60 22.99 -18.92
CA ALA A 17 10.94 23.35 -19.27
C ALA A 17 11.40 22.45 -20.40
N THR A 18 11.87 23.07 -21.44
CA THR A 18 12.55 22.44 -22.57
C THR A 18 14.00 22.20 -22.20
N SER A 19 14.30 21.26 -21.34
CA SER A 19 15.67 21.02 -20.93
C SER A 19 15.92 19.51 -20.87
N SER A 20 17.11 19.14 -21.21
CA SER A 20 17.62 17.77 -21.02
C SER A 20 17.81 17.37 -19.54
N ASN A 21 17.34 18.19 -18.63
CA ASN A 21 17.40 17.95 -17.19
C ASN A 21 16.15 17.17 -16.76
N ILE A 22 16.30 16.09 -16.01
CA ILE A 22 15.21 15.27 -15.53
C ILE A 22 14.17 16.06 -14.72
N TRP A 23 14.59 17.15 -14.07
CA TRP A 23 13.71 18.01 -13.26
C TRP A 23 12.90 19.01 -14.09
N ALA A 24 13.14 19.05 -15.38
CA ALA A 24 12.56 20.02 -16.29
C ALA A 24 11.63 19.38 -17.31
N VAL A 25 11.56 18.07 -17.36
CA VAL A 25 10.68 17.33 -18.27
C VAL A 25 9.27 17.40 -17.68
N ARG A 26 8.36 17.91 -18.48
CA ARG A 26 6.96 18.02 -18.14
C ARG A 26 6.29 16.67 -18.35
N ASP A 27 5.42 16.28 -17.41
CA ASP A 27 4.58 15.09 -17.46
C ASP A 27 5.34 13.75 -17.43
N ASP A 28 6.62 13.75 -17.02
CA ASP A 28 7.36 12.52 -16.80
C ASP A 28 7.51 12.24 -15.30
N ASP A 29 7.07 11.08 -14.91
CA ASP A 29 7.28 10.54 -13.58
C ASP A 29 8.76 10.27 -13.35
N PHE A 30 9.23 10.54 -12.16
CA PHE A 30 10.57 10.14 -11.75
C PHE A 30 10.56 9.37 -10.43
N HIS A 31 11.60 8.60 -10.23
CA HIS A 31 11.77 7.78 -9.03
C HIS A 31 13.06 8.16 -8.33
N ILE A 32 13.02 8.23 -7.00
CA ILE A 32 14.22 8.36 -6.17
C ILE A 32 14.42 7.02 -5.48
N GLN A 33 15.61 6.44 -5.66
CA GLN A 33 15.92 5.09 -5.22
C GLN A 33 17.42 4.95 -4.89
N PRO A 34 17.82 3.91 -4.16
CA PRO A 34 19.25 3.60 -4.02
C PRO A 34 19.90 3.36 -5.38
N CYS A 35 21.05 3.98 -5.63
CA CYS A 35 21.77 3.82 -6.90
C CYS A 35 22.15 2.36 -7.20
N SER A 36 22.26 1.54 -6.17
CA SER A 36 22.56 0.10 -6.31
C SER A 36 21.46 -0.72 -7.01
N PHE A 37 20.27 -0.16 -7.16
CA PHE A 37 19.18 -0.79 -7.90
C PHE A 37 19.15 -0.44 -9.39
N LEU A 38 19.99 0.49 -9.82
CA LEU A 38 20.11 0.84 -11.23
C LEU A 38 20.99 -0.16 -11.96
N SER A 39 20.64 -0.45 -13.20
CA SER A 39 21.47 -1.28 -14.06
C SER A 39 22.76 -0.54 -14.44
N ASP A 40 23.86 -1.25 -14.53
CA ASP A 40 25.12 -0.70 -15.04
C ASP A 40 24.88 -0.10 -16.43
N GLY A 41 25.20 1.19 -16.57
CA GLY A 41 25.07 1.91 -17.85
C GLY A 41 23.72 2.62 -18.06
N ASP A 42 22.86 2.73 -17.05
CA ASP A 42 21.67 3.55 -17.15
C ASP A 42 22.04 5.04 -17.23
N THR A 43 21.90 5.59 -18.44
CA THR A 43 22.22 7.01 -18.73
C THR A 43 21.12 7.98 -18.30
N ARG A 44 19.99 7.47 -17.84
CA ARG A 44 18.82 8.29 -17.44
C ARG A 44 18.87 8.67 -15.97
N SER A 45 19.73 8.02 -15.19
CA SER A 45 19.83 8.28 -13.77
C SER A 45 20.74 9.45 -13.44
N VAL A 46 20.35 10.22 -12.42
CA VAL A 46 21.14 11.29 -11.84
C VAL A 46 21.50 10.93 -10.41
N ASN A 47 22.79 10.96 -10.11
CA ASN A 47 23.26 10.75 -8.75
C ASN A 47 22.96 11.99 -7.89
N LEU A 48 22.17 11.79 -6.83
CA LEU A 48 21.73 12.86 -5.91
C LEU A 48 22.63 12.97 -4.67
N GLY A 49 23.65 12.13 -4.55
CA GLY A 49 24.47 12.02 -3.34
C GLY A 49 23.90 11.02 -2.33
N GLY A 50 24.68 10.69 -1.30
CA GLY A 50 24.24 9.78 -0.25
C GLY A 50 23.87 8.36 -0.68
N GLY A 51 24.27 7.94 -1.89
CA GLY A 51 23.88 6.64 -2.46
C GLY A 51 22.48 6.63 -3.09
N LEU A 52 21.85 7.78 -3.26
CA LEU A 52 20.54 7.94 -3.90
C LEU A 52 20.70 8.40 -5.34
N CYS A 53 19.87 7.86 -6.20
CA CYS A 53 19.74 8.21 -7.61
C CYS A 53 18.28 8.57 -7.94
N ALA A 54 18.12 9.50 -8.86
CA ALA A 54 16.83 9.76 -9.50
C ALA A 54 16.84 9.19 -10.91
N ASP A 55 15.78 8.54 -11.30
CA ASP A 55 15.54 8.05 -12.66
C ASP A 55 14.33 8.79 -13.25
N ASN A 56 14.48 9.33 -14.45
CA ASN A 56 13.43 10.07 -15.17
C ASN A 56 12.70 9.16 -16.18
N GLY A 57 12.51 7.95 -15.92
CA GLY A 57 11.84 7.06 -16.86
C GLY A 57 10.33 6.97 -16.63
N SER A 58 9.52 7.23 -17.65
CA SER A 58 8.12 6.82 -17.69
C SER A 58 7.97 5.28 -17.66
N SER A 59 9.03 4.55 -17.95
CA SER A 59 9.12 3.10 -17.82
C SER A 59 10.00 2.77 -16.62
N VAL A 60 9.38 2.50 -15.50
CA VAL A 60 10.05 1.84 -14.39
C VAL A 60 10.63 0.54 -14.89
N ASP A 61 11.92 0.33 -14.71
CA ASP A 61 12.56 -0.95 -15.01
C ASP A 61 11.77 -2.05 -14.28
N ALA A 62 11.53 -3.15 -15.00
CA ALA A 62 10.73 -4.25 -14.49
C ALA A 62 11.26 -4.81 -13.16
N ASP A 63 12.54 -4.67 -12.91
CA ASP A 63 13.21 -5.16 -11.70
C ASP A 63 12.94 -4.28 -10.47
N LEU A 64 12.57 -3.02 -10.67
CA LEU A 64 12.21 -2.08 -9.59
C LEU A 64 10.74 -2.15 -9.18
N ARG A 65 9.93 -2.85 -9.95
CA ARG A 65 8.51 -2.99 -9.64
C ARG A 65 8.29 -3.88 -8.43
N TYR A 66 7.46 -3.40 -7.53
CA TYR A 66 7.06 -4.17 -6.37
C TYR A 66 6.27 -5.42 -6.76
N ASP A 67 6.64 -6.57 -6.22
CA ASP A 67 5.86 -7.79 -6.36
C ASP A 67 4.83 -7.91 -5.23
N SER A 68 3.62 -7.46 -5.48
CA SER A 68 2.51 -7.49 -4.51
C SER A 68 2.09 -8.91 -4.10
N ASN A 69 2.58 -9.95 -4.78
CA ASN A 69 2.23 -11.32 -4.45
C ASN A 69 3.12 -11.90 -3.34
N THR A 70 4.27 -11.28 -3.06
CA THR A 70 5.24 -11.78 -2.07
C THR A 70 4.62 -11.88 -0.68
N ASP A 71 3.79 -10.90 -0.31
CA ASP A 71 3.19 -10.79 1.03
C ASP A 71 1.72 -11.17 1.05
N ARG A 72 1.25 -11.91 0.06
CA ARG A 72 -0.15 -12.26 -0.09
C ARG A 72 -0.38 -13.74 0.15
N SER A 73 -1.31 -14.07 1.03
CA SER A 73 -1.74 -15.47 1.17
C SER A 73 -2.61 -15.90 -0.01
N LEU A 74 -2.25 -17.00 -0.67
CA LEU A 74 -3.06 -17.60 -1.74
C LEU A 74 -4.39 -18.13 -1.20
N TYR A 75 -4.38 -18.70 0.00
CA TYR A 75 -5.54 -19.24 0.68
C TYR A 75 -5.69 -18.62 2.06
N SER A 76 -6.94 -18.38 2.46
CA SER A 76 -7.25 -17.99 3.83
C SER A 76 -7.16 -19.21 4.73
N GLU A 77 -6.42 -19.11 5.82
CA GLU A 77 -6.50 -20.06 6.92
C GLU A 77 -7.92 -20.02 7.50
N LYS A 78 -8.52 -21.20 7.74
CA LYS A 78 -9.89 -21.28 8.24
C LYS A 78 -10.01 -22.35 9.32
N ASP A 79 -10.36 -21.90 10.52
CA ASP A 79 -10.76 -22.75 11.61
C ASP A 79 -12.28 -22.79 11.69
N ARG A 80 -12.84 -23.98 11.77
CA ARG A 80 -14.29 -24.17 11.86
C ARG A 80 -14.63 -25.17 12.95
N TYR A 81 -15.57 -24.77 13.80
CA TYR A 81 -16.10 -25.61 14.84
C TYR A 81 -17.60 -25.68 14.68
N ASN A 82 -18.13 -26.90 14.72
CA ASN A 82 -19.56 -27.15 14.71
C ASN A 82 -19.91 -28.08 15.86
N VAL A 83 -20.83 -27.68 16.71
CA VAL A 83 -21.36 -28.46 17.79
C VAL A 83 -22.87 -28.50 17.63
N SER A 84 -23.46 -29.68 17.67
CA SER A 84 -24.90 -29.89 17.61
C SER A 84 -25.37 -30.78 18.73
N ALA A 85 -26.50 -30.47 19.31
CA ALA A 85 -27.21 -31.27 20.29
C ALA A 85 -28.63 -31.49 19.80
N LEU A 86 -29.07 -32.72 19.88
CA LEU A 86 -30.41 -33.16 19.53
C LEU A 86 -31.01 -33.82 20.78
N PHE A 87 -32.25 -33.45 21.09
CA PHE A 87 -32.97 -34.00 22.21
C PHE A 87 -34.37 -34.36 21.76
N ASN A 88 -34.78 -35.59 22.01
CA ASN A 88 -36.12 -36.08 21.76
C ASN A 88 -36.62 -36.75 23.05
N HIS A 89 -37.88 -36.51 23.38
CA HIS A 89 -38.53 -37.08 24.54
C HIS A 89 -40.01 -37.32 24.26
N GLU A 90 -40.47 -38.56 24.44
CA GLU A 90 -41.88 -38.95 24.37
C GLU A 90 -42.61 -38.43 25.60
N LEU A 91 -43.62 -37.56 25.38
CA LEU A 91 -44.48 -37.00 26.44
C LEU A 91 -45.70 -37.87 26.66
N SER A 92 -46.21 -38.52 25.61
CA SER A 92 -47.29 -39.52 25.61
C SER A 92 -47.16 -40.39 24.38
N ASP A 93 -48.03 -41.41 24.27
CA ASP A 93 -48.01 -42.33 23.10
C ASP A 93 -48.17 -41.61 21.75
N ASP A 94 -48.83 -40.42 21.74
CA ASP A 94 -49.10 -39.66 20.50
C ASP A 94 -48.33 -38.34 20.42
N VAL A 95 -47.49 -37.99 21.41
CA VAL A 95 -46.83 -36.69 21.45
C VAL A 95 -45.36 -36.81 21.85
N GLU A 96 -44.48 -36.37 20.97
CA GLU A 96 -43.02 -36.28 21.16
C GLU A 96 -42.60 -34.79 21.24
N PHE A 97 -41.80 -34.46 22.23
CA PHE A 97 -41.07 -33.21 22.29
C PHE A 97 -39.72 -33.36 21.67
N TYR A 98 -39.36 -32.45 20.80
CA TYR A 98 -38.01 -32.37 20.22
C TYR A 98 -37.38 -31.03 20.47
N ALA A 99 -36.05 -31.01 20.63
CA ALA A 99 -35.25 -29.80 20.69
C ALA A 99 -33.92 -30.02 19.95
N GLU A 100 -33.54 -29.05 19.19
CA GLU A 100 -32.29 -29.01 18.46
C GLU A 100 -31.52 -27.74 18.82
N GLY A 101 -30.24 -27.88 19.12
CA GLY A 101 -29.33 -26.76 19.30
C GLY A 101 -28.09 -26.92 18.44
N SER A 102 -27.66 -25.90 17.77
CA SER A 102 -26.39 -25.91 17.08
C SER A 102 -25.63 -24.60 17.27
N PHE A 103 -24.33 -24.75 17.38
CA PHE A 103 -23.37 -23.66 17.41
C PHE A 103 -22.32 -23.89 16.32
N TYR A 104 -22.15 -22.89 15.48
CA TYR A 104 -21.12 -22.88 14.45
C TYR A 104 -20.23 -21.66 14.61
N ARG A 105 -18.92 -21.86 14.65
CA ARG A 105 -17.91 -20.81 14.64
C ARG A 105 -16.97 -21.01 13.47
N SER A 106 -16.74 -19.93 12.72
CA SER A 106 -15.73 -19.89 11.68
C SER A 106 -14.82 -18.70 11.93
N LYS A 107 -13.51 -18.96 12.01
CA LYS A 107 -12.47 -17.94 12.02
C LYS A 107 -11.67 -18.06 10.72
N SER A 108 -11.55 -16.98 9.98
CA SER A 108 -10.76 -16.93 8.75
C SER A 108 -9.70 -15.85 8.88
N THR A 109 -8.44 -16.21 8.66
CA THR A 109 -7.32 -15.27 8.63
C THR A 109 -6.75 -15.20 7.24
N ARG A 110 -6.58 -14.00 6.74
CA ARG A 110 -6.03 -13.74 5.42
C ARG A 110 -5.01 -12.61 5.51
N VAL A 111 -3.84 -12.85 4.91
CA VAL A 111 -2.83 -11.82 4.71
C VAL A 111 -3.01 -11.25 3.29
N ARG A 112 -3.08 -9.95 3.20
CA ARG A 112 -3.12 -9.21 1.94
C ARG A 112 -1.90 -8.32 1.84
N GLU A 113 -1.57 -8.00 0.60
CA GLU A 113 -0.59 -6.97 0.29
C GLU A 113 -0.89 -5.66 1.03
N GLN A 114 0.09 -4.82 1.19
CA GLN A 114 -0.01 -3.48 1.77
C GLN A 114 -1.16 -2.70 1.11
N SER A 115 -1.59 -1.64 1.76
CA SER A 115 -2.62 -0.76 1.21
C SER A 115 -2.27 -0.35 -0.21
N GLY A 116 -3.27 -0.34 -1.08
CA GLY A 116 -3.11 0.07 -2.47
C GLY A 116 -2.45 1.45 -2.58
N PRO A 117 -1.95 1.78 -3.76
CA PRO A 117 -1.29 3.06 -3.96
C PRO A 117 -2.23 4.21 -3.58
N LEU A 118 -1.68 5.27 -3.04
CA LEU A 118 -2.37 6.53 -2.77
C LEU A 118 -2.62 7.28 -4.10
N THR A 119 -3.16 6.56 -5.09
CA THR A 119 -3.28 7.03 -6.48
C THR A 119 -4.61 7.66 -6.80
N ALA A 120 -5.61 7.46 -5.97
CA ALA A 120 -6.94 8.01 -6.24
C ALA A 120 -6.98 9.54 -6.22
N VAL A 121 -6.06 10.15 -5.45
CA VAL A 121 -5.83 11.60 -5.40
C VAL A 121 -4.33 11.80 -5.23
N PRO A 122 -3.64 12.42 -6.21
CA PRO A 122 -2.24 12.78 -6.06
C PRO A 122 -2.03 13.61 -4.80
N LEU A 123 -1.03 13.28 -4.02
CA LEU A 123 -0.70 14.02 -2.82
C LEU A 123 0.30 15.12 -3.15
N GLY A 124 -0.14 16.37 -3.07
CA GLY A 124 0.75 17.53 -3.25
C GLY A 124 1.72 17.69 -2.08
N VAL A 125 3.01 17.80 -2.38
CA VAL A 125 4.06 18.11 -1.41
C VAL A 125 4.66 19.46 -1.79
N LEU A 126 4.37 20.48 -1.01
CA LEU A 126 4.83 21.84 -1.30
C LEU A 126 6.36 21.94 -1.19
N SER A 127 6.94 22.86 -1.95
CA SER A 127 8.38 23.18 -1.88
C SER A 127 8.84 23.63 -0.49
N SER A 128 7.95 24.20 0.29
CA SER A 128 8.21 24.60 1.69
C SER A 128 8.05 23.45 2.70
N ALA A 129 7.61 22.26 2.26
CA ALA A 129 7.41 21.13 3.16
C ALA A 129 8.73 20.52 3.62
N TYR A 130 8.83 20.26 4.92
CA TYR A 130 10.03 19.73 5.58
C TYR A 130 10.58 18.46 4.92
N TYR A 131 9.72 17.53 4.50
CA TYR A 131 10.14 16.26 3.90
C TYR A 131 10.21 16.26 2.37
N ASN A 132 10.09 17.43 1.72
CA ASN A 132 10.20 17.46 0.28
C ASN A 132 11.68 17.34 -0.15
N PRO A 133 12.05 16.25 -0.87
CA PRO A 133 13.43 16.04 -1.30
C PRO A 133 13.90 17.10 -2.33
N LEU A 134 12.98 17.75 -3.04
CA LEU A 134 13.24 18.88 -3.94
C LEU A 134 12.79 20.21 -3.32
N GLY A 135 12.63 20.26 -2.02
CA GLY A 135 12.14 21.43 -1.30
C GLY A 135 13.10 22.62 -1.33
N ALA A 136 12.66 23.73 -0.77
CA ALA A 136 13.50 24.92 -0.63
C ALA A 136 14.76 24.64 0.20
N THR A 137 15.84 25.36 -0.07
CA THR A 137 17.08 25.28 0.72
C THR A 137 16.88 25.74 2.14
N THR A 138 15.91 26.64 2.36
CA THR A 138 15.59 27.21 3.66
C THR A 138 14.12 26.98 3.97
N LEU A 139 13.82 26.49 5.16
CA LEU A 139 12.47 26.31 5.66
C LEU A 139 11.81 27.66 6.01
N LEU A 140 10.49 27.64 6.25
CA LEU A 140 9.73 28.83 6.60
C LEU A 140 10.20 29.52 7.90
N ASP A 141 10.84 28.79 8.78
CA ASP A 141 11.43 29.33 10.02
C ASP A 141 12.83 29.90 9.84
N GLY A 142 13.35 29.89 8.61
CA GLY A 142 14.69 30.37 8.28
C GLY A 142 15.82 29.37 8.48
N SER A 143 15.53 28.16 8.95
CA SER A 143 16.54 27.12 9.11
C SER A 143 16.85 26.42 7.76
N PRO A 144 18.06 25.87 7.58
CA PRO A 144 18.37 25.02 6.44
C PRO A 144 17.45 23.77 6.39
N ASN A 145 17.02 23.39 5.19
CA ASN A 145 16.22 22.19 5.02
C ASN A 145 17.12 20.94 4.99
N PRO A 146 17.10 20.09 6.02
CA PRO A 146 17.98 18.93 6.11
C PRO A 146 17.56 17.78 5.18
N ASN A 147 16.32 17.82 4.65
CA ASN A 147 15.77 16.75 3.82
C ASN A 147 15.88 17.07 2.32
N ARG A 148 16.33 18.27 1.98
CA ARG A 148 16.64 18.58 0.58
C ARG A 148 17.84 17.76 0.15
N LEU A 149 17.70 17.08 -0.97
CA LEU A 149 18.79 16.29 -1.54
C LEU A 149 19.92 17.18 -2.05
N ASP A 150 21.15 16.71 -1.91
CA ASP A 150 22.31 17.29 -2.56
C ASP A 150 22.32 16.89 -4.04
N GLY A 151 23.10 17.62 -4.86
CA GLY A 151 23.33 17.21 -6.25
C GLY A 151 22.19 17.49 -7.22
N LEU A 152 21.16 18.24 -6.82
CA LEU A 152 20.01 18.56 -7.67
C LEU A 152 20.36 19.41 -8.91
N GLY A 153 21.54 19.99 -8.96
CA GLY A 153 21.99 20.82 -10.07
C GLY A 153 21.16 22.08 -10.28
N SER A 154 21.30 22.68 -11.44
CA SER A 154 20.61 23.96 -11.78
C SER A 154 19.10 23.78 -12.07
N GLY A 155 18.60 22.56 -12.14
CA GLY A 155 17.20 22.28 -12.44
C GLY A 155 16.23 22.53 -11.30
N VAL A 156 16.72 22.58 -10.06
CA VAL A 156 15.93 22.88 -8.87
C VAL A 156 16.51 24.12 -8.18
N SER A 157 15.77 25.23 -8.28
CA SER A 157 16.15 26.51 -7.66
C SER A 157 16.20 26.41 -6.13
N ASP A 158 16.75 27.42 -5.48
CA ASP A 158 16.80 27.52 -4.01
C ASP A 158 15.40 27.60 -3.37
N SER A 159 14.39 28.04 -4.12
CA SER A 159 12.99 28.02 -3.67
C SER A 159 12.36 26.62 -3.72
N GLY A 160 13.06 25.64 -4.30
CA GLY A 160 12.55 24.29 -4.44
C GLY A 160 11.49 24.11 -5.52
N ARG A 161 10.91 22.93 -5.55
CA ARG A 161 9.81 22.54 -6.44
C ARG A 161 8.70 21.88 -5.64
N ASP A 162 7.46 22.15 -6.03
CA ASP A 162 6.31 21.39 -5.56
C ASP A 162 6.27 20.05 -6.28
N LEU A 163 5.93 18.99 -5.56
CA LEU A 163 5.85 17.63 -6.07
C LEU A 163 4.43 17.11 -5.95
N LEU A 164 4.04 16.25 -6.87
CA LEU A 164 2.95 15.30 -6.71
C LEU A 164 3.53 13.93 -6.39
N LEU A 165 3.05 13.33 -5.33
CA LEU A 165 3.33 11.96 -4.99
C LEU A 165 2.27 11.07 -5.63
N GLU A 166 2.69 10.24 -6.56
CA GLU A 166 1.85 9.30 -7.28
C GLU A 166 2.28 7.86 -7.01
N ASN A 167 1.35 6.94 -7.19
CA ASN A 167 1.64 5.50 -7.13
C ASN A 167 2.46 5.03 -5.92
N TYR A 168 2.35 5.73 -4.79
CA TYR A 168 3.03 5.33 -3.57
C TYR A 168 2.28 4.19 -2.87
N ARG A 169 2.97 3.09 -2.64
CA ARG A 169 2.48 1.98 -1.83
C ARG A 169 3.18 1.98 -0.48
N VAL A 170 2.39 1.99 0.60
CA VAL A 170 2.90 2.05 1.97
C VAL A 170 3.48 0.68 2.39
N ILE A 171 4.64 0.33 1.81
CA ILE A 171 5.30 -0.97 2.03
C ILE A 171 5.78 -1.10 3.47
N ASP A 172 6.31 -0.02 4.03
CA ASP A 172 6.86 0.00 5.39
C ASP A 172 5.81 -0.28 6.48
N ALA A 173 4.53 -0.12 6.18
CA ALA A 173 3.46 -0.48 7.08
C ALA A 173 3.23 -2.00 7.20
N GLY A 174 3.90 -2.78 6.35
CA GLY A 174 3.76 -4.22 6.31
C GLY A 174 2.43 -4.71 5.71
N PRO A 175 2.26 -6.03 5.58
CA PRO A 175 1.07 -6.63 5.00
C PRO A 175 -0.16 -6.43 5.90
N ARG A 176 -1.34 -6.39 5.28
CA ARG A 176 -2.62 -6.29 5.99
C ARG A 176 -3.11 -7.65 6.44
N ASN A 177 -3.24 -7.82 7.74
CA ASN A 177 -3.83 -9.01 8.33
C ASN A 177 -5.33 -8.79 8.57
N ILE A 178 -6.16 -9.60 7.92
CA ILE A 178 -7.60 -9.54 8.04
C ILE A 178 -8.08 -10.82 8.72
N THR A 179 -8.65 -10.69 9.91
CA THR A 179 -9.26 -11.79 10.62
C THR A 179 -10.77 -11.56 10.73
N VAL A 180 -11.54 -12.50 10.22
CA VAL A 180 -13.00 -12.48 10.32
C VAL A 180 -13.45 -13.66 11.16
N THR A 181 -14.18 -13.36 12.22
CA THR A 181 -14.81 -14.37 13.08
C THR A 181 -16.33 -14.27 12.91
N LYS A 182 -16.96 -15.40 12.60
CA LYS A 182 -18.42 -15.52 12.49
C LYS A 182 -18.90 -16.59 13.45
N ASN A 183 -19.86 -16.24 14.29
CA ASN A 183 -20.57 -17.17 15.17
C ASN A 183 -22.03 -17.25 14.70
N THR A 184 -22.56 -18.47 14.65
CA THR A 184 -23.94 -18.72 14.29
C THR A 184 -24.53 -19.66 15.33
N TYR A 185 -25.70 -19.30 15.87
CA TYR A 185 -26.45 -20.07 16.83
C TYR A 185 -27.79 -20.41 16.20
N ARG A 186 -28.24 -21.63 16.41
CA ARG A 186 -29.57 -22.07 16.03
C ARG A 186 -30.15 -22.87 17.19
N VAL A 187 -31.36 -22.53 17.57
CA VAL A 187 -32.15 -23.31 18.55
C VAL A 187 -33.54 -23.49 17.95
N VAL A 188 -34.01 -24.70 17.97
CA VAL A 188 -35.36 -25.09 17.54
C VAL A 188 -35.93 -26.01 18.59
N ALA A 189 -37.17 -25.83 18.95
CA ALA A 189 -37.91 -26.74 19.80
C ALA A 189 -39.36 -26.84 19.33
N GLY A 190 -39.98 -28.00 19.49
CA GLY A 190 -41.33 -28.22 19.06
C GLY A 190 -41.94 -29.50 19.61
N LEU A 191 -43.19 -29.67 19.32
CA LEU A 191 -43.94 -30.90 19.57
C LEU A 191 -44.30 -31.54 18.25
N LYS A 192 -44.16 -32.82 18.17
CA LYS A 192 -44.59 -33.66 17.05
C LYS A 192 -45.62 -34.63 17.58
N GLY A 193 -46.75 -34.77 16.93
CA GLY A 193 -47.84 -35.69 17.27
C GLY A 193 -48.44 -36.26 16.01
N ASP A 194 -49.04 -37.43 16.13
CA ASP A 194 -49.84 -38.07 15.09
C ASP A 194 -51.32 -37.72 15.31
#